data_0057ebe9c772701349fbfdecf4ef666f
#
_entry.id   0057ebe9c772701349fbfdecf4ef666f
#
_cell.length_a   1.000
_cell.length_b   1.000
_cell.length_c   1.000
_cell.angle_alpha   90.00
_cell.angle_beta   90.00
_cell.angle_gamma   90.00
#
_symmetry.space_group_name_H-M   'P 1'
#
loop_
_entity.id
_entity.type
_entity.pdbx_description
1 polymer ?
#
loop_
_entity_poly.entity_id
_entity_poly.type
_entity_poly.pdbx_seq_one_letter_code
_entity_poly.pdbx_strand_id
1 'polypeptide(L)'
;MKKILVFALAVSFIACNDNSSEKKEETKIEPVTNNNPLLTEEEQKDGWQLLFDGTTIAGWHNYGGGSVGNEWKVEDGNLKFAGAEKKDTIAQDIITDGEYENFDLKLEWKIDTAGNSGIMFYVHEDKDHPKPYWTGPEMQILDNERHEDRKYPKHRAGDLYDLISCSKETVRPALEWNQVEIKSMNGKLDFFLNGENVVSTTMWDDNWNKMIAASKFKQWPGFGTFKKGRICLQDHDSNVWFRNIKIKKL
;
A
#
# COMPACT_ATOMS: atom_id res chain seq x y z
N MET A 1 60.04 -61.54 32.54
CA MET A 1 61.07 -60.53 32.60
C MET A 1 61.12 -59.81 31.27
N LYS A 2 60.34 -58.75 31.08
CA LYS A 2 60.29 -57.95 29.83
C LYS A 2 60.71 -56.52 30.16
N LYS A 3 61.81 -56.11 29.54
CA LYS A 3 62.35 -54.76 29.66
C LYS A 3 61.49 -53.82 28.85
N ILE A 4 61.02 -52.73 29.47
CA ILE A 4 60.31 -51.63 28.80
C ILE A 4 61.31 -50.50 28.53
N LEU A 5 61.47 -50.15 27.28
CA LEU A 5 62.31 -49.08 26.80
C LEU A 5 61.47 -47.80 26.79
N VAL A 6 61.91 -46.76 27.49
CA VAL A 6 61.26 -45.46 27.50
C VAL A 6 62.01 -44.57 26.50
N PHE A 7 61.33 -44.11 25.46
CA PHE A 7 61.81 -43.08 24.54
C PHE A 7 61.34 -41.70 25.01
N ALA A 8 62.27 -40.84 25.35
CA ALA A 8 62.03 -39.46 25.66
C ALA A 8 62.05 -38.67 24.33
N LEU A 9 60.90 -38.05 23.98
CA LEU A 9 60.79 -37.18 22.86
C LEU A 9 60.90 -35.72 23.34
N ALA A 10 61.96 -35.02 22.93
CA ALA A 10 62.14 -33.59 23.18
C ALA A 10 61.30 -32.80 22.21
N VAL A 11 60.36 -32.06 22.76
CA VAL A 11 59.55 -31.10 21.93
C VAL A 11 60.13 -29.68 22.08
N SER A 12 60.71 -29.19 21.02
CA SER A 12 61.19 -27.80 20.92
C SER A 12 60.00 -26.88 20.67
N PHE A 13 59.71 -25.97 21.59
CA PHE A 13 58.73 -24.89 21.38
C PHE A 13 59.38 -23.78 20.56
N ILE A 14 58.90 -23.59 19.30
CA ILE A 14 59.14 -22.39 18.54
C ILE A 14 57.95 -21.45 18.83
N ALA A 15 58.21 -20.35 19.50
CA ALA A 15 57.25 -19.29 19.71
C ALA A 15 57.22 -18.44 18.44
N CYS A 16 56.19 -18.59 17.60
CA CYS A 16 55.85 -17.63 16.60
C CYS A 16 54.90 -16.60 17.22
N ASN A 17 55.38 -15.38 17.28
CA ASN A 17 54.62 -14.23 17.72
C ASN A 17 53.96 -13.63 16.47
N ASP A 18 52.71 -14.06 16.13
CA ASP A 18 51.91 -13.48 15.07
C ASP A 18 50.94 -12.48 15.67
N ASN A 19 51.34 -11.22 15.59
CA ASN A 19 50.53 -10.08 15.96
C ASN A 19 49.74 -9.64 14.72
N SER A 20 48.76 -10.42 14.25
CA SER A 20 47.81 -10.02 13.23
C SER A 20 46.63 -9.33 13.91
N SER A 21 46.71 -7.99 13.96
CA SER A 21 45.56 -7.15 14.25
C SER A 21 44.58 -7.29 13.11
N GLU A 22 43.53 -8.09 13.29
CA GLU A 22 42.36 -8.07 12.45
C GLU A 22 41.69 -6.68 12.57
N LYS A 23 41.90 -5.81 11.55
CA LYS A 23 41.08 -4.67 11.32
C LYS A 23 39.69 -5.18 10.94
N LYS A 24 38.73 -5.11 11.88
CA LYS A 24 37.32 -5.14 11.51
C LYS A 24 37.07 -3.96 10.57
N GLU A 25 36.87 -4.26 9.32
CA GLU A 25 36.34 -3.32 8.33
C GLU A 25 34.87 -3.06 8.74
N GLU A 26 34.63 -1.92 9.40
CA GLU A 26 33.28 -1.39 9.56
C GLU A 26 32.73 -1.09 8.16
N THR A 27 31.89 -1.97 7.66
CA THR A 27 31.11 -1.75 6.46
C THR A 27 30.20 -0.56 6.74
N LYS A 28 30.62 0.62 6.32
CA LYS A 28 29.81 1.83 6.32
C LYS A 28 28.65 1.58 5.40
N ILE A 29 27.48 1.25 5.95
CA ILE A 29 26.24 1.20 5.19
C ILE A 29 25.96 2.65 4.77
N GLU A 30 26.32 2.98 3.56
CA GLU A 30 25.88 4.24 2.98
C GLU A 30 24.34 4.18 2.84
N PRO A 31 23.61 5.25 3.20
CA PRO A 31 22.18 5.29 2.96
C PRO A 31 21.96 5.16 1.46
N VAL A 32 21.16 4.19 1.05
CA VAL A 32 20.71 4.05 -0.33
C VAL A 32 19.84 5.27 -0.63
N THR A 33 20.47 6.33 -1.08
CA THR A 33 19.75 7.46 -1.66
C THR A 33 19.14 6.97 -2.97
N ASN A 34 17.85 6.76 -2.95
CA ASN A 34 17.09 6.43 -4.14
C ASN A 34 17.07 7.69 -5.03
N ASN A 35 18.11 7.84 -5.86
CA ASN A 35 18.28 8.98 -6.77
C ASN A 35 17.33 8.93 -7.97
N ASN A 36 16.30 8.09 -7.93
CA ASN A 36 15.28 8.07 -8.96
C ASN A 36 14.24 9.15 -8.63
N PRO A 37 14.07 10.19 -9.44
CA PRO A 37 13.05 11.19 -9.18
C PRO A 37 11.69 10.50 -9.11
N LEU A 38 10.87 10.83 -8.11
CA LEU A 38 9.52 10.28 -7.92
C LEU A 38 8.61 10.55 -9.13
N LEU A 39 8.90 11.61 -9.91
CA LEU A 39 8.33 11.89 -11.23
C LEU A 39 9.46 12.06 -12.24
N THR A 40 9.33 11.38 -13.37
CA THR A 40 10.20 11.63 -14.53
C THR A 40 9.89 13.00 -15.14
N GLU A 41 10.83 13.53 -15.96
CA GLU A 41 10.58 14.78 -16.70
C GLU A 41 9.37 14.66 -17.64
N GLU A 42 9.14 13.48 -18.22
CA GLU A 42 8.00 13.20 -19.08
C GLU A 42 6.69 13.25 -18.29
N GLU A 43 6.64 12.60 -17.12
CA GLU A 43 5.47 12.63 -16.23
C GLU A 43 5.15 14.05 -15.76
N GLN A 44 6.17 14.85 -15.42
CA GLN A 44 5.97 16.25 -15.06
C GLN A 44 5.36 17.07 -16.22
N LYS A 45 5.85 16.88 -17.43
CA LYS A 45 5.32 17.53 -18.64
C LYS A 45 3.90 17.06 -18.98
N ASP A 46 3.58 15.79 -18.69
CA ASP A 46 2.28 15.17 -18.91
C ASP A 46 1.26 15.52 -17.80
N GLY A 47 1.67 16.30 -16.79
CA GLY A 47 0.78 16.84 -15.77
C GLY A 47 0.57 15.95 -14.54
N TRP A 48 1.41 14.93 -14.35
CA TRP A 48 1.42 14.14 -13.12
C TRP A 48 1.86 14.98 -11.93
N GLN A 49 1.23 14.75 -10.80
CA GLN A 49 1.51 15.38 -9.52
C GLN A 49 1.73 14.32 -8.45
N LEU A 50 2.70 14.52 -7.57
CA LEU A 50 2.90 13.65 -6.42
C LEU A 50 1.76 13.88 -5.41
N LEU A 51 1.23 12.78 -4.88
CA LEU A 51 0.41 12.78 -3.67
C LEU A 51 1.22 12.40 -2.43
N PHE A 52 2.42 11.85 -2.64
CA PHE A 52 3.37 11.55 -1.58
C PHE A 52 4.79 11.75 -2.11
N ASP A 53 5.58 12.54 -1.38
CA ASP A 53 6.93 12.95 -1.77
C ASP A 53 8.05 12.02 -1.26
N GLY A 54 7.68 10.93 -0.56
CA GLY A 54 8.62 10.00 0.06
C GLY A 54 9.20 10.49 1.39
N THR A 55 8.88 11.71 1.84
CA THR A 55 9.49 12.33 3.02
C THR A 55 8.47 12.91 4.01
N THR A 56 7.34 13.39 3.53
CA THR A 56 6.30 14.02 4.36
C THR A 56 4.91 13.46 4.05
N ILE A 57 3.99 13.60 4.99
CA ILE A 57 2.56 13.25 4.82
C ILE A 57 1.76 14.51 4.44
N ALA A 58 2.41 15.55 3.93
CA ALA A 58 1.76 16.77 3.51
C ALA A 58 0.76 16.50 2.37
N GLY A 59 -0.39 17.17 2.41
CA GLY A 59 -1.47 16.95 1.43
C GLY A 59 -2.44 15.84 1.80
N TRP A 60 -2.31 15.29 3.02
CA TRP A 60 -3.22 14.29 3.60
C TRP A 60 -3.69 14.73 4.98
N HIS A 61 -4.90 14.34 5.33
CA HIS A 61 -5.45 14.49 6.68
C HIS A 61 -6.30 13.27 7.06
N ASN A 62 -6.61 13.14 8.34
CA ASN A 62 -7.45 12.05 8.84
C ASN A 62 -8.90 12.26 8.41
N TYR A 63 -9.59 11.21 7.97
CA TYR A 63 -11.00 11.30 7.63
C TYR A 63 -11.83 11.76 8.87
N GLY A 64 -12.71 12.72 8.67
CA GLY A 64 -13.43 13.38 9.75
C GLY A 64 -12.69 14.58 10.33
N GLY A 65 -11.55 14.94 9.74
CA GLY A 65 -10.74 16.12 10.10
C GLY A 65 -9.60 15.83 11.07
N GLY A 66 -8.71 16.80 11.20
CA GLY A 66 -7.54 16.73 12.06
C GLY A 66 -6.28 16.19 11.36
N SER A 67 -5.20 16.17 12.12
CA SER A 67 -3.91 15.68 11.63
C SER A 67 -3.97 14.17 11.37
N VAL A 68 -3.14 13.69 10.44
CA VAL A 68 -2.92 12.26 10.23
C VAL A 68 -2.52 11.59 11.54
N GLY A 69 -3.11 10.44 11.83
CA GLY A 69 -2.86 9.68 13.05
C GLY A 69 -1.42 9.18 13.16
N ASN A 70 -0.98 8.89 14.39
CA ASN A 70 0.40 8.53 14.67
C ASN A 70 0.85 7.18 14.10
N GLU A 71 -0.09 6.32 13.73
CA GLU A 71 0.20 5.03 13.11
C GLU A 71 0.59 5.15 11.64
N TRP A 72 0.25 6.28 10.99
CA TRP A 72 0.79 6.63 9.69
C TRP A 72 2.18 7.24 9.83
N LYS A 73 3.18 6.62 9.23
CA LYS A 73 4.59 6.98 9.34
C LYS A 73 5.24 7.02 7.98
N VAL A 74 6.25 7.87 7.83
CA VAL A 74 7.17 7.77 6.70
C VAL A 74 8.36 6.92 7.13
N GLU A 75 8.59 5.80 6.46
CA GLU A 75 9.64 4.84 6.76
C GLU A 75 10.31 4.39 5.46
N ASP A 76 11.61 4.61 5.33
CA ASP A 76 12.40 4.23 4.14
C ASP A 76 11.80 4.74 2.81
N GLY A 77 11.28 5.97 2.80
CA GLY A 77 10.65 6.57 1.62
C GLY A 77 9.25 6.04 1.30
N ASN A 78 8.65 5.26 2.20
CA ASN A 78 7.31 4.72 2.06
C ASN A 78 6.35 5.36 3.08
N LEU A 79 5.11 5.53 2.69
CA LEU A 79 4.02 5.84 3.60
C LEU A 79 3.50 4.53 4.18
N LYS A 80 3.69 4.31 5.47
CA LYS A 80 3.32 3.09 6.17
C LYS A 80 2.21 3.36 7.15
N PHE A 81 1.17 2.54 7.13
CA PHE A 81 0.25 2.38 8.25
C PHE A 81 0.71 1.21 9.13
N ALA A 82 0.96 1.50 10.41
CA ALA A 82 1.44 0.52 11.39
C ALA A 82 0.26 -0.06 12.19
N GLY A 83 -0.71 -0.68 11.51
CA GLY A 83 -1.95 -1.17 12.11
C GLY A 83 -1.75 -2.21 13.21
N ALA A 84 -0.74 -3.09 13.07
CA ALA A 84 -0.39 -4.06 14.12
C ALA A 84 0.11 -3.41 15.42
N GLU A 85 0.55 -2.14 15.38
CA GLU A 85 1.01 -1.35 16.55
C GLU A 85 -0.12 -0.50 17.14
N LYS A 86 -1.27 -0.42 16.47
CA LYS A 86 -2.41 0.41 16.86
C LYS A 86 -2.98 -0.03 18.20
N LYS A 87 -3.15 0.92 19.11
CA LYS A 87 -3.59 0.68 20.50
C LYS A 87 -5.04 1.04 20.75
N ASP A 88 -5.63 1.81 19.86
CA ASP A 88 -7.03 2.25 19.97
C ASP A 88 -7.88 1.64 18.85
N THR A 89 -9.19 1.84 18.95
CA THR A 89 -10.18 1.36 17.97
C THR A 89 -10.63 2.47 17.01
N ILE A 90 -9.99 3.65 17.07
CA ILE A 90 -10.36 4.78 16.21
C ILE A 90 -9.79 4.53 14.83
N ALA A 91 -10.65 4.51 13.83
CA ALA A 91 -10.22 4.40 12.44
C ALA A 91 -9.39 5.62 12.04
N GLN A 92 -8.29 5.37 11.37
CA GLN A 92 -7.33 6.38 10.94
C GLN A 92 -7.20 6.37 9.40
N ASP A 93 -8.31 6.18 8.70
CA ASP A 93 -8.35 6.39 7.26
C ASP A 93 -7.83 7.79 6.92
N ILE A 94 -6.92 7.91 5.97
CA ILE A 94 -6.41 9.20 5.51
C ILE A 94 -6.90 9.53 4.13
N ILE A 95 -7.20 10.81 3.90
CA ILE A 95 -7.70 11.31 2.63
C ILE A 95 -6.86 12.47 2.12
N THR A 96 -6.82 12.64 0.80
CA THR A 96 -6.13 13.77 0.18
C THR A 96 -6.82 15.11 0.51
N ASP A 97 -6.03 16.19 0.67
CA ASP A 97 -6.59 17.56 0.75
C ASP A 97 -7.26 17.98 -0.56
N GLY A 98 -6.77 17.48 -1.68
CA GLY A 98 -7.31 17.72 -3.00
C GLY A 98 -8.48 16.80 -3.34
N GLU A 99 -9.37 17.28 -4.21
CA GLU A 99 -10.47 16.49 -4.79
C GLU A 99 -10.28 16.34 -6.29
N TYR A 100 -10.73 15.19 -6.82
CA TYR A 100 -10.53 14.78 -8.21
C TYR A 100 -11.85 14.35 -8.83
N GLU A 101 -12.10 14.78 -10.07
CA GLU A 101 -13.26 14.41 -10.88
C GLU A 101 -12.87 13.37 -11.92
N ASN A 102 -12.07 13.76 -12.90
CA ASN A 102 -11.46 12.84 -13.85
C ASN A 102 -9.98 12.71 -13.50
N PHE A 103 -9.48 11.49 -13.36
CA PHE A 103 -8.12 11.28 -12.91
C PHE A 103 -7.54 9.95 -13.40
N ASP A 104 -6.22 9.90 -13.38
CA ASP A 104 -5.40 8.72 -13.47
C ASP A 104 -4.52 8.68 -12.22
N LEU A 105 -4.77 7.74 -11.32
CA LEU A 105 -4.04 7.54 -10.06
C LEU A 105 -3.12 6.33 -10.22
N LYS A 106 -1.85 6.52 -9.89
CA LYS A 106 -0.86 5.42 -9.83
C LYS A 106 -0.22 5.37 -8.47
N LEU A 107 -0.05 4.18 -7.96
CA LEU A 107 0.69 3.92 -6.73
C LEU A 107 1.21 2.48 -6.67
N GLU A 108 2.07 2.22 -5.70
CA GLU A 108 2.46 0.87 -5.34
C GLU A 108 2.08 0.60 -3.89
N TRP A 109 1.63 -0.62 -3.60
CA TRP A 109 1.33 -1.06 -2.25
C TRP A 109 1.97 -2.41 -1.93
N LYS A 110 2.23 -2.61 -0.66
CA LYS A 110 2.69 -3.86 -0.06
C LYS A 110 1.92 -4.07 1.25
N ILE A 111 1.45 -5.29 1.50
CA ILE A 111 0.66 -5.59 2.69
C ILE A 111 1.29 -6.71 3.50
N ASP A 112 1.05 -6.72 4.80
CA ASP A 112 1.51 -7.76 5.71
C ASP A 112 0.72 -9.08 5.50
N THR A 113 1.25 -10.15 6.08
CA THR A 113 0.60 -11.48 6.05
C THR A 113 -0.79 -11.42 6.67
N ALA A 114 -1.77 -11.98 5.99
CA ALA A 114 -3.19 -11.92 6.31
C ALA A 114 -3.73 -10.48 6.44
N GLY A 115 -3.10 -9.51 5.75
CA GLY A 115 -3.49 -8.12 5.82
C GLY A 115 -4.66 -7.75 4.91
N ASN A 116 -5.33 -6.65 5.29
CA ASN A 116 -6.44 -6.02 4.60
C ASN A 116 -6.24 -4.50 4.61
N SER A 117 -6.56 -3.85 3.51
CA SER A 117 -6.58 -2.39 3.32
C SER A 117 -7.37 -2.07 2.04
N GLY A 118 -7.42 -0.81 1.63
CA GLY A 118 -8.12 -0.40 0.41
C GLY A 118 -7.68 0.96 -0.10
N ILE A 119 -7.95 1.19 -1.37
CA ILE A 119 -7.81 2.49 -2.03
C ILE A 119 -9.20 2.94 -2.44
N MET A 120 -9.76 3.91 -1.70
CA MET A 120 -11.07 4.48 -2.04
C MET A 120 -10.90 5.77 -2.84
N PHE A 121 -11.86 6.05 -3.67
CA PHE A 121 -11.89 7.27 -4.50
C PHE A 121 -13.29 7.87 -4.53
N TYR A 122 -13.41 9.14 -4.94
CA TYR A 122 -14.65 9.90 -4.83
C TYR A 122 -15.20 9.96 -3.40
N VAL A 123 -14.31 9.85 -2.42
CA VAL A 123 -14.70 9.99 -1.02
C VAL A 123 -15.19 11.41 -0.77
N HIS A 124 -16.40 11.51 -0.24
CA HIS A 124 -17.00 12.78 0.18
C HIS A 124 -16.96 12.86 1.70
N GLU A 125 -16.35 13.92 2.22
CA GLU A 125 -16.17 14.14 3.64
C GLU A 125 -17.16 15.19 4.13
N ASP A 126 -18.08 14.80 4.98
CA ASP A 126 -18.99 15.68 5.71
C ASP A 126 -19.52 14.99 6.98
N LYS A 127 -20.35 15.72 7.73
CA LYS A 127 -20.94 15.24 9.00
C LYS A 127 -21.98 14.12 8.82
N ASP A 128 -22.55 13.96 7.63
CA ASP A 128 -23.62 13.00 7.35
C ASP A 128 -23.04 11.67 6.87
N HIS A 129 -21.74 11.63 6.53
CA HIS A 129 -21.00 10.45 6.12
C HIS A 129 -19.82 10.18 7.07
N PRO A 130 -20.03 9.55 8.24
CA PRO A 130 -19.00 9.38 9.27
C PRO A 130 -17.88 8.40 8.91
N LYS A 131 -17.97 7.74 7.75
CA LYS A 131 -16.98 6.77 7.27
C LYS A 131 -16.73 6.96 5.76
N PRO A 132 -15.49 6.86 5.27
CA PRO A 132 -15.16 7.09 3.87
C PRO A 132 -15.84 6.09 2.94
N TYR A 133 -16.01 4.83 3.36
CA TYR A 133 -16.69 3.78 2.59
C TYR A 133 -18.23 3.95 2.51
N TRP A 134 -18.80 4.99 3.12
CA TRP A 134 -20.21 5.33 2.90
C TRP A 134 -20.42 6.08 1.59
N THR A 135 -19.35 6.59 1.01
CA THR A 135 -19.41 7.37 -0.23
C THR A 135 -18.47 6.84 -1.31
N GLY A 136 -17.24 6.48 -0.94
CA GLY A 136 -16.18 6.11 -1.87
C GLY A 136 -16.21 4.63 -2.26
N PRO A 137 -16.30 4.32 -3.59
CA PRO A 137 -15.95 2.99 -4.08
C PRO A 137 -14.49 2.67 -3.82
N GLU A 138 -14.17 1.37 -3.72
CA GLU A 138 -12.88 0.89 -3.25
C GLU A 138 -12.27 -0.13 -4.21
N MET A 139 -10.97 0.03 -4.53
CA MET A 139 -10.14 -1.04 -5.02
C MET A 139 -9.53 -1.76 -3.84
N GLN A 140 -9.86 -3.04 -3.69
CA GLN A 140 -9.45 -3.87 -2.56
C GLN A 140 -7.95 -4.15 -2.56
N ILE A 141 -7.35 -4.07 -1.37
CA ILE A 141 -6.00 -4.54 -1.05
C ILE A 141 -6.12 -5.70 -0.05
N LEU A 142 -5.61 -6.88 -0.40
CA LEU A 142 -5.76 -8.07 0.44
C LEU A 142 -4.58 -9.04 0.27
N ASP A 143 -4.21 -9.75 1.34
CA ASP A 143 -3.46 -11.00 1.21
C ASP A 143 -4.42 -12.11 0.73
N ASN A 144 -4.45 -12.35 -0.58
CA ASN A 144 -5.34 -13.35 -1.18
C ASN A 144 -5.03 -14.79 -0.78
N GLU A 145 -3.90 -15.05 -0.12
CA GLU A 145 -3.55 -16.40 0.32
C GLU A 145 -4.05 -16.72 1.74
N ARG A 146 -4.08 -15.69 2.65
CA ARG A 146 -4.27 -15.94 4.08
C ARG A 146 -5.42 -15.19 4.73
N HIS A 147 -5.79 -13.98 4.23
CA HIS A 147 -6.88 -13.22 4.84
C HIS A 147 -8.22 -13.97 4.71
N GLU A 148 -9.11 -13.83 5.70
CA GLU A 148 -10.39 -14.56 5.72
C GLU A 148 -11.32 -14.17 4.56
N ASP A 149 -11.31 -12.90 4.18
CA ASP A 149 -12.17 -12.37 3.11
C ASP A 149 -11.83 -12.92 1.72
N ARG A 150 -10.65 -13.50 1.52
CA ARG A 150 -10.28 -14.16 0.25
C ARG A 150 -11.29 -15.20 -0.23
N LYS A 151 -12.10 -15.71 0.69
CA LYS A 151 -13.14 -16.74 0.42
C LYS A 151 -14.38 -16.15 -0.25
N TYR A 152 -14.56 -14.84 -0.15
CA TYR A 152 -15.73 -14.17 -0.70
C TYR A 152 -15.43 -13.60 -2.08
N PRO A 153 -16.28 -13.88 -3.07
CA PRO A 153 -16.20 -13.20 -4.37
C PRO A 153 -16.31 -11.67 -4.16
N LYS A 154 -15.56 -10.92 -4.95
CA LYS A 154 -15.54 -9.44 -4.92
C LYS A 154 -14.89 -8.82 -3.66
N HIS A 155 -14.13 -9.62 -2.88
CA HIS A 155 -13.40 -9.13 -1.72
C HIS A 155 -11.88 -9.39 -1.83
N ARG A 156 -11.40 -9.79 -3.00
CA ARG A 156 -10.00 -10.12 -3.25
C ARG A 156 -9.25 -8.89 -3.74
N ALA A 157 -7.93 -8.89 -3.62
CA ALA A 157 -7.10 -7.78 -4.12
C ALA A 157 -7.36 -7.50 -5.60
N GLY A 158 -7.58 -6.23 -5.93
CA GLY A 158 -7.91 -5.78 -7.28
C GLY A 158 -9.40 -5.73 -7.60
N ASP A 159 -10.26 -6.31 -6.78
CA ASP A 159 -11.72 -6.21 -6.95
C ASP A 159 -12.19 -4.77 -6.75
N LEU A 160 -13.22 -4.38 -7.50
CA LEU A 160 -14.08 -3.28 -7.06
C LEU A 160 -14.98 -3.83 -5.96
N TYR A 161 -14.58 -3.54 -4.72
CA TYR A 161 -15.04 -4.22 -3.52
C TYR A 161 -16.58 -4.36 -3.45
N ASP A 162 -17.05 -5.59 -3.21
CA ASP A 162 -18.45 -6.04 -3.15
C ASP A 162 -19.27 -5.78 -4.44
N LEU A 163 -18.71 -5.19 -5.49
CA LEU A 163 -19.40 -4.90 -6.75
C LEU A 163 -18.94 -5.78 -7.91
N ILE A 164 -17.64 -5.78 -8.25
CA ILE A 164 -17.10 -6.49 -9.42
C ILE A 164 -15.81 -7.21 -9.02
N SER A 165 -15.76 -8.52 -9.27
CA SER A 165 -14.51 -9.29 -9.15
C SER A 165 -13.55 -8.94 -10.28
N CYS A 166 -12.25 -8.90 -9.99
CA CYS A 166 -11.25 -8.77 -11.02
C CYS A 166 -11.32 -9.94 -12.01
N SER A 167 -11.12 -9.62 -13.28
CA SER A 167 -11.18 -10.58 -14.39
C SER A 167 -10.02 -11.58 -14.39
N LYS A 168 -8.91 -11.20 -13.73
CA LYS A 168 -7.67 -11.97 -13.65
C LYS A 168 -6.98 -11.69 -12.33
N GLU A 169 -6.54 -12.73 -11.65
CA GLU A 169 -5.75 -12.60 -10.43
C GLU A 169 -4.28 -12.36 -10.78
N THR A 170 -3.79 -11.17 -10.49
CA THR A 170 -2.41 -10.75 -10.80
C THR A 170 -1.69 -10.25 -9.54
N VAL A 171 -2.34 -10.30 -8.39
CA VAL A 171 -1.76 -9.89 -7.10
C VAL A 171 -0.53 -10.72 -6.77
N ARG A 172 0.51 -10.07 -6.25
CA ARG A 172 1.70 -10.72 -5.71
C ARG A 172 1.46 -11.08 -4.25
N PRO A 173 2.19 -12.08 -3.73
CA PRO A 173 2.10 -12.49 -2.33
C PRO A 173 2.28 -11.33 -1.34
N ALA A 174 1.80 -11.53 -0.10
CA ALA A 174 2.07 -10.62 1.01
C ALA A 174 3.58 -10.30 1.12
N LEU A 175 3.91 -9.08 1.51
CA LEU A 175 5.26 -8.51 1.60
C LEU A 175 5.94 -8.25 0.25
N GLU A 176 5.27 -8.45 -0.86
CA GLU A 176 5.73 -8.03 -2.18
C GLU A 176 5.00 -6.77 -2.66
N TRP A 177 5.70 -5.93 -3.44
CA TRP A 177 5.13 -4.72 -4.00
C TRP A 177 4.21 -5.02 -5.18
N ASN A 178 3.00 -4.48 -5.14
CA ASN A 178 2.02 -4.50 -6.22
C ASN A 178 1.88 -3.10 -6.82
N GLN A 179 1.75 -3.02 -8.13
CA GLN A 179 1.52 -1.78 -8.87
C GLN A 179 0.04 -1.62 -9.19
N VAL A 180 -0.49 -0.43 -8.95
CA VAL A 180 -1.89 -0.09 -9.21
C VAL A 180 -1.98 1.11 -10.12
N GLU A 181 -2.96 1.07 -11.04
CA GLU A 181 -3.50 2.24 -11.73
C GLU A 181 -5.02 2.22 -11.62
N ILE A 182 -5.61 3.33 -11.17
CA ILE A 182 -7.05 3.58 -11.15
C ILE A 182 -7.31 4.75 -12.06
N LYS A 183 -8.00 4.49 -13.17
CA LYS A 183 -8.34 5.52 -14.15
C LYS A 183 -9.84 5.76 -14.18
N SER A 184 -10.25 6.99 -13.95
CA SER A 184 -11.64 7.39 -14.04
C SER A 184 -11.78 8.62 -14.92
N MET A 185 -12.59 8.48 -15.97
CA MET A 185 -12.83 9.55 -16.95
C MET A 185 -14.27 9.52 -17.46
N ASN A 186 -15.03 10.58 -17.20
CA ASN A 186 -16.43 10.70 -17.62
C ASN A 186 -17.30 9.50 -17.23
N GLY A 187 -17.06 8.95 -16.03
CA GLY A 187 -17.76 7.78 -15.51
C GLY A 187 -17.17 6.44 -15.92
N LYS A 188 -16.32 6.37 -16.95
CA LYS A 188 -15.60 5.15 -17.25
C LYS A 188 -14.55 4.91 -16.18
N LEU A 189 -14.58 3.74 -15.56
CA LEU A 189 -13.67 3.31 -14.50
C LEU A 189 -12.91 2.07 -14.94
N ASP A 190 -11.59 2.15 -14.92
CA ASP A 190 -10.68 1.03 -15.21
C ASP A 190 -9.70 0.84 -14.03
N PHE A 191 -9.54 -0.41 -13.56
CA PHE A 191 -8.49 -0.79 -12.62
C PHE A 191 -7.44 -1.62 -13.31
N PHE A 192 -6.18 -1.31 -13.01
CA PHE A 192 -5.03 -2.12 -13.41
C PHE A 192 -4.28 -2.59 -12.17
N LEU A 193 -3.95 -3.86 -12.14
CA LEU A 193 -3.12 -4.48 -11.10
C LEU A 193 -1.94 -5.20 -11.76
N ASN A 194 -0.72 -4.79 -11.42
CA ASN A 194 0.53 -5.32 -11.98
C ASN A 194 0.56 -5.30 -13.52
N GLY A 195 0.05 -4.20 -14.11
CA GLY A 195 0.05 -3.96 -15.56
C GLY A 195 -1.12 -4.58 -16.33
N GLU A 196 -1.97 -5.38 -15.67
CA GLU A 196 -3.14 -6.02 -16.30
C GLU A 196 -4.43 -5.23 -15.96
N ASN A 197 -5.27 -4.94 -16.95
CA ASN A 197 -6.60 -4.43 -16.70
C ASN A 197 -7.47 -5.51 -16.06
N VAL A 198 -7.89 -5.29 -14.83
CA VAL A 198 -8.60 -6.29 -14.02
C VAL A 198 -10.08 -5.97 -13.81
N VAL A 199 -10.46 -4.69 -13.86
CA VAL A 199 -11.85 -4.22 -13.79
C VAL A 199 -12.06 -3.12 -14.81
N SER A 200 -13.18 -3.18 -15.54
CA SER A 200 -13.68 -2.11 -16.39
C SER A 200 -15.18 -1.99 -16.22
N THR A 201 -15.68 -0.78 -15.93
CA THR A 201 -17.10 -0.51 -15.77
C THR A 201 -17.43 0.94 -16.10
N THR A 202 -18.71 1.25 -16.13
CA THR A 202 -19.20 2.64 -16.21
C THR A 202 -19.97 2.94 -14.93
N MET A 203 -19.54 3.98 -14.23
CA MET A 203 -20.22 4.49 -13.04
C MET A 203 -21.41 5.37 -13.43
N TRP A 204 -22.37 5.47 -12.53
CA TRP A 204 -23.53 6.36 -12.61
C TRP A 204 -24.51 6.04 -13.73
N ASP A 205 -24.37 4.90 -14.40
CA ASP A 205 -25.36 4.36 -15.32
C ASP A 205 -26.36 3.42 -14.61
N ASP A 206 -27.32 2.88 -15.36
CA ASP A 206 -28.33 1.98 -14.82
C ASP A 206 -27.72 0.66 -14.26
N ASN A 207 -26.64 0.18 -14.86
CA ASN A 207 -25.97 -1.02 -14.36
C ASN A 207 -25.24 -0.76 -13.04
N TRP A 208 -24.57 0.39 -12.92
CA TRP A 208 -23.97 0.84 -11.67
C TRP A 208 -25.00 0.90 -10.55
N ASN A 209 -26.12 1.56 -10.79
CA ASN A 209 -27.21 1.68 -9.82
C ASN A 209 -27.78 0.33 -9.41
N LYS A 210 -27.93 -0.60 -10.36
CA LYS A 210 -28.38 -1.98 -10.08
C LYS A 210 -27.38 -2.76 -9.24
N MET A 211 -26.06 -2.61 -9.51
CA MET A 211 -25.02 -3.26 -8.73
C MET A 211 -25.04 -2.77 -7.28
N ILE A 212 -25.11 -1.45 -7.06
CA ILE A 212 -25.21 -0.88 -5.71
C ILE A 212 -26.45 -1.39 -4.98
N ALA A 213 -27.60 -1.36 -5.64
CA ALA A 213 -28.87 -1.83 -5.06
C ALA A 213 -28.86 -3.32 -4.70
N ALA A 214 -28.04 -4.13 -5.37
CA ALA A 214 -27.86 -5.56 -5.09
C ALA A 214 -26.76 -5.86 -4.05
N SER A 215 -25.96 -4.87 -3.65
CA SER A 215 -24.84 -4.99 -2.72
C SER A 215 -25.22 -4.55 -1.29
N LYS A 216 -24.28 -4.71 -0.36
CA LYS A 216 -24.42 -4.16 1.00
C LYS A 216 -24.46 -2.62 1.00
N PHE A 217 -23.96 -1.97 -0.03
CA PHE A 217 -23.87 -0.50 -0.14
C PHE A 217 -25.23 0.20 -0.32
N LYS A 218 -26.29 -0.56 -0.66
CA LYS A 218 -27.68 -0.01 -0.72
C LYS A 218 -28.13 0.70 0.56
N GLN A 219 -27.50 0.39 1.68
CA GLN A 219 -27.81 1.00 2.97
C GLN A 219 -27.24 2.41 3.12
N TRP A 220 -26.31 2.83 2.24
CA TRP A 220 -25.67 4.14 2.26
C TRP A 220 -26.03 4.93 0.99
N PRO A 221 -26.99 5.86 1.05
CA PRO A 221 -27.46 6.59 -0.14
C PRO A 221 -26.41 7.39 -0.89
N GLY A 222 -25.33 7.79 -0.17
CA GLY A 222 -24.20 8.52 -0.76
C GLY A 222 -23.19 7.65 -1.52
N PHE A 223 -23.24 6.31 -1.36
CA PHE A 223 -22.24 5.43 -1.93
C PHE A 223 -22.22 5.47 -3.45
N GLY A 224 -21.05 5.78 -4.01
CA GLY A 224 -20.81 5.77 -5.45
C GLY A 224 -21.62 6.80 -6.26
N THR A 225 -22.16 7.85 -5.61
CA THR A 225 -22.97 8.89 -6.27
C THR A 225 -22.19 10.15 -6.61
N PHE A 226 -21.12 10.41 -5.89
CA PHE A 226 -20.28 11.59 -6.08
C PHE A 226 -19.40 11.46 -7.32
N LYS A 227 -19.35 12.52 -8.14
CA LYS A 227 -18.55 12.58 -9.38
C LYS A 227 -17.19 13.26 -9.18
N LYS A 228 -16.97 13.80 -7.99
CA LYS A 228 -15.75 14.44 -7.55
C LYS A 228 -15.55 14.14 -6.07
N GLY A 229 -14.33 13.86 -5.65
CA GLY A 229 -14.03 13.56 -4.27
C GLY A 229 -12.56 13.29 -4.05
N ARG A 230 -12.25 12.86 -2.84
CA ARG A 230 -10.89 12.62 -2.36
C ARG A 230 -10.45 11.19 -2.62
N ILE A 231 -9.13 10.98 -2.67
CA ILE A 231 -8.52 9.64 -2.61
C ILE A 231 -8.33 9.31 -1.14
N CYS A 232 -8.64 8.06 -0.75
CA CYS A 232 -8.49 7.58 0.61
C CYS A 232 -7.61 6.33 0.64
N LEU A 233 -6.74 6.25 1.64
CA LEU A 233 -6.00 5.05 2.00
C LEU A 233 -6.56 4.52 3.31
N GLN A 234 -6.95 3.24 3.31
CA GLN A 234 -7.72 2.66 4.40
C GLN A 234 -6.83 2.12 5.53
N ASP A 235 -7.24 2.45 6.76
CA ASP A 235 -6.89 1.74 7.98
C ASP A 235 -7.81 0.52 8.16
N HIS A 236 -7.26 -0.68 8.11
CA HIS A 236 -7.96 -1.91 8.44
C HIS A 236 -7.14 -2.78 9.40
N ASP A 237 -6.53 -2.15 10.40
CA ASP A 237 -5.73 -2.77 11.47
C ASP A 237 -4.53 -3.63 11.01
N SER A 238 -4.17 -3.58 9.73
CA SER A 238 -3.04 -4.31 9.15
C SER A 238 -1.89 -3.38 8.83
N ASN A 239 -0.64 -3.89 8.89
CA ASN A 239 0.47 -3.12 8.33
C ASN A 239 0.36 -3.10 6.81
N VAL A 240 0.38 -1.90 6.25
CA VAL A 240 0.38 -1.67 4.81
C VAL A 240 1.34 -0.54 4.47
N TRP A 241 2.01 -0.65 3.34
CA TRP A 241 2.97 0.33 2.83
C TRP A 241 2.54 0.81 1.46
N PHE A 242 2.65 2.10 1.23
CA PHE A 242 2.40 2.76 -0.03
C PHE A 242 3.61 3.55 -0.48
N ARG A 243 3.85 3.65 -1.78
CA ARG A 243 4.89 4.51 -2.37
C ARG A 243 4.52 4.90 -3.78
N ASN A 244 5.29 5.82 -4.35
CA ASN A 244 5.12 6.29 -5.74
C ASN A 244 3.69 6.76 -6.02
N ILE A 245 3.05 7.39 -5.01
CA ILE A 245 1.67 7.85 -5.10
C ILE A 245 1.64 9.12 -5.92
N LYS A 246 1.04 9.05 -7.09
CA LYS A 246 0.93 10.17 -8.04
C LYS A 246 -0.40 10.15 -8.76
N ILE A 247 -0.87 11.33 -9.14
CA ILE A 247 -2.14 11.51 -9.82
C ILE A 247 -2.00 12.50 -10.98
N LYS A 248 -2.76 12.26 -12.03
CA LYS A 248 -2.94 13.18 -13.15
C LYS A 248 -4.41 13.50 -13.27
N LYS A 249 -4.75 14.80 -13.37
CA LYS A 249 -6.10 15.25 -13.74
C LYS A 249 -6.30 15.07 -15.24
N LEU A 250 -7.42 14.49 -15.64
CA LEU A 250 -7.77 14.18 -17.02
C LEU A 250 -8.81 15.17 -17.57
#